data_d5597368af8819a3d921cf8cbde42817
#
_entry.id   d5597368af8819a3d921cf8cbde42817
#
_cell.length_a   1.000
_cell.length_b   1.000
_cell.length_c   1.000
_cell.angle_alpha   90.00
_cell.angle_beta   90.00
_cell.angle_gamma   90.00
#
_symmetry.space_group_name_H-M   'P 1'
#
loop_
_entity.id
_entity.type
_entity.pdbx_description
1 polymer ?
#
loop_
_entity_poly.entity_id
_entity_poly.type
_entity_poly.pdbx_seq_one_letter_code
_entity_poly.pdbx_strand_id
1 'polypeptide(L)'
;MSQFVKQFYTEAANIPQQVMLPQEIEIEEAKIISQWMRSKRGGEKVEFFVPKEGQPHELVQMAAENATETLASLRAQWQADSHKQEQALADLQSALQLPTPPNRIECYDVSHTQGVATVGAMVVFEQGVPAKNLYRRFNIDSTSIGAPDDFASMEEMLTRRFRRWQGSQETESAPGSKPDASFSFLPDLIIIDGGKGQLGRVVDVLEKFNLTDKVPVVGLAKQQEEIFFPHKSDSLMLPRHSQGLYLVQRIRDEAHRFGITAHRKKRSKLGMASQLDSIPGIGPTRRKALLKHFGSVDKIREASLEELTAVQGVTKSAAESIKAHLE
;
A
#
# COMPACT_ATOMS: atom_id res chain seq x y z
N MET A 1 8.52 23.63 21.30
CA MET A 1 8.49 24.69 20.26
C MET A 1 9.60 24.52 19.23
N SER A 2 10.86 24.40 19.64
CA SER A 2 12.05 24.26 18.75
C SER A 2 11.98 23.12 17.74
N GLN A 3 11.53 21.93 18.15
CA GLN A 3 11.34 20.79 17.24
C GLN A 3 10.28 21.07 16.17
N PHE A 4 9.18 21.71 16.54
CA PHE A 4 8.13 22.09 15.60
C PHE A 4 8.66 23.07 14.54
N VAL A 5 9.39 24.11 14.96
CA VAL A 5 9.98 25.09 14.04
C VAL A 5 10.96 24.39 13.06
N LYS A 6 11.81 23.50 13.55
CA LYS A 6 12.73 22.71 12.71
C LYS A 6 11.96 21.87 11.69
N GLN A 7 10.96 21.10 12.13
CA GLN A 7 10.17 20.23 11.27
C GLN A 7 9.43 21.04 10.20
N PHE A 8 8.74 22.12 10.58
CA PHE A 8 7.97 22.95 9.68
C PHE A 8 8.85 23.57 8.58
N TYR A 9 9.98 24.21 8.97
CA TYR A 9 10.86 24.86 8.01
C TYR A 9 11.84 23.93 7.28
N THR A 10 11.85 22.63 7.59
CA THR A 10 12.63 21.64 6.83
C THR A 10 12.08 21.50 5.42
N GLU A 11 10.75 21.50 5.25
CA GLU A 11 10.06 21.31 3.96
C GLU A 11 9.50 22.62 3.39
N ALA A 12 9.55 23.73 4.12
CA ALA A 12 9.00 25.00 3.68
C ALA A 12 9.78 25.56 2.48
N ALA A 13 9.05 25.97 1.45
CA ALA A 13 9.62 26.59 0.23
C ALA A 13 10.22 27.97 0.50
N ASN A 14 9.65 28.72 1.48
CA ASN A 14 10.09 30.07 1.84
C ASN A 14 10.35 30.19 3.34
N ILE A 15 11.41 30.89 3.70
CA ILE A 15 11.76 31.22 5.08
C ILE A 15 11.55 32.71 5.30
N PRO A 16 10.69 33.13 6.25
CA PRO A 16 10.44 34.53 6.51
C PRO A 16 11.61 35.19 7.25
N GLN A 17 11.63 36.53 7.24
CA GLN A 17 12.61 37.30 8.00
C GLN A 17 12.32 37.26 9.51
N GLN A 18 11.04 37.20 9.89
CA GLN A 18 10.61 37.20 11.28
C GLN A 18 9.64 36.05 11.53
N VAL A 19 9.85 35.35 12.65
CA VAL A 19 8.98 34.27 13.13
C VAL A 19 8.46 34.65 14.50
N MET A 20 7.16 34.86 14.59
CA MET A 20 6.47 35.15 15.85
C MET A 20 6.14 33.84 16.57
N LEU A 21 6.41 33.78 17.85
CA LEU A 21 6.20 32.57 18.67
C LEU A 21 5.29 32.89 19.85
N PRO A 22 4.46 31.94 20.30
CA PRO A 22 3.61 32.10 21.47
C PRO A 22 4.40 32.07 22.80
N GLN A 23 5.62 31.51 22.78
CA GLN A 23 6.50 31.41 23.92
C GLN A 23 7.96 31.45 23.51
N GLU A 24 8.83 31.83 24.43
CA GLU A 24 10.26 31.88 24.19
C GLU A 24 10.84 30.48 23.95
N ILE A 25 11.81 30.39 23.06
CA ILE A 25 12.69 29.22 22.87
C ILE A 25 13.95 29.45 23.71
N GLU A 26 14.52 28.39 24.24
CA GLU A 26 15.80 28.44 24.94
C GLU A 26 16.88 29.14 24.09
N ILE A 27 17.64 30.04 24.67
CA ILE A 27 18.52 30.95 23.94
C ILE A 27 19.52 30.21 23.04
N GLU A 28 20.09 29.10 23.51
CA GLU A 28 21.04 28.31 22.72
C GLU A 28 20.36 27.59 21.56
N GLU A 29 19.16 27.02 21.76
CA GLU A 29 18.39 26.43 20.70
C GLU A 29 17.91 27.47 19.68
N ALA A 30 17.47 28.63 20.12
CA ALA A 30 17.08 29.73 19.25
C ALA A 30 18.22 30.19 18.33
N LYS A 31 19.45 30.26 18.84
CA LYS A 31 20.65 30.59 18.05
C LYS A 31 20.91 29.54 16.98
N ILE A 32 20.90 28.27 17.37
CA ILE A 32 21.14 27.16 16.43
C ILE A 32 20.10 27.16 15.30
N ILE A 33 18.79 27.29 15.65
CA ILE A 33 17.71 27.29 14.66
C ILE A 33 17.79 28.52 13.75
N SER A 34 18.06 29.70 14.31
CA SER A 34 18.27 30.93 13.54
C SER A 34 19.41 30.82 12.55
N GLN A 35 20.56 30.27 12.95
CA GLN A 35 21.70 30.03 12.03
C GLN A 35 21.36 29.05 10.90
N TRP A 36 20.67 27.96 11.24
CA TRP A 36 20.22 26.98 10.25
C TRP A 36 19.21 27.59 9.27
N MET A 37 18.21 28.34 9.73
CA MET A 37 17.26 29.02 8.87
C MET A 37 17.92 30.09 8.02
N ARG A 38 18.90 30.82 8.57
CA ARG A 38 19.73 31.79 7.83
C ARG A 38 20.49 31.14 6.68
N SER A 39 21.07 29.97 6.90
CA SER A 39 21.78 29.24 5.83
C SER A 39 20.83 28.84 4.69
N LYS A 40 19.60 28.42 5.02
CA LYS A 40 18.57 28.10 4.03
C LYS A 40 18.03 29.33 3.28
N ARG A 41 18.05 30.49 3.91
CA ARG A 41 17.60 31.77 3.34
C ARG A 41 18.68 32.52 2.54
N GLY A 42 19.78 31.88 2.19
CA GLY A 42 20.86 32.51 1.43
C GLY A 42 21.73 33.47 2.22
N GLY A 43 21.78 33.33 3.55
CA GLY A 43 22.60 34.14 4.45
C GLY A 43 21.88 35.33 5.11
N GLU A 44 20.62 35.59 4.75
CA GLU A 44 19.81 36.66 5.33
C GLU A 44 19.37 36.31 6.75
N LYS A 45 19.28 37.32 7.63
CA LYS A 45 18.93 37.17 9.04
C LYS A 45 17.50 36.69 9.23
N VAL A 46 17.30 35.74 10.17
CA VAL A 46 15.99 35.31 10.64
C VAL A 46 15.89 35.57 12.14
N GLU A 47 14.86 36.26 12.56
CA GLU A 47 14.61 36.66 13.93
C GLU A 47 13.40 35.93 14.52
N PHE A 48 13.55 35.41 15.73
CA PHE A 48 12.44 34.91 16.54
C PHE A 48 12.10 35.95 17.61
N PHE A 49 10.80 36.20 17.79
CA PHE A 49 10.35 37.04 18.88
C PHE A 49 8.99 36.63 19.42
N VAL A 50 8.74 36.89 20.66
CA VAL A 50 7.45 36.68 21.33
C VAL A 50 6.82 38.03 21.52
N PRO A 51 5.77 38.36 20.74
CA PRO A 51 5.07 39.63 20.85
C PRO A 51 4.25 39.67 22.15
N LYS A 52 4.40 40.77 22.92
CA LYS A 52 3.73 40.91 24.20
C LYS A 52 2.46 41.81 24.12
N GLU A 53 2.40 42.69 23.12
CA GLU A 53 1.30 43.64 22.94
C GLU A 53 1.07 43.96 21.46
N GLY A 54 -0.11 44.53 21.16
CA GLY A 54 -0.50 45.02 19.84
C GLY A 54 -0.87 43.94 18.82
N GLN A 55 -1.02 44.36 17.57
CA GLN A 55 -1.44 43.48 16.46
C GLN A 55 -0.63 42.18 16.30
N PRO A 56 0.71 42.16 16.48
CA PRO A 56 1.45 40.92 16.43
C PRO A 56 1.07 39.94 17.52
N HIS A 57 0.77 40.39 18.72
CA HIS A 57 0.30 39.57 19.84
C HIS A 57 -1.06 38.95 19.54
N GLU A 58 -1.99 39.75 19.01
CA GLU A 58 -3.33 39.28 18.60
C GLU A 58 -3.25 38.22 17.51
N LEU A 59 -2.35 38.37 16.53
CA LEU A 59 -2.13 37.37 15.49
C LEU A 59 -1.60 36.03 16.06
N VAL A 60 -0.69 36.08 17.04
CA VAL A 60 -0.18 34.85 17.69
C VAL A 60 -1.26 34.19 18.53
N GLN A 61 -2.09 34.95 19.23
CA GLN A 61 -3.24 34.42 19.97
C GLN A 61 -4.24 33.75 19.03
N MET A 62 -4.63 34.40 17.95
CA MET A 62 -5.53 33.83 16.94
C MET A 62 -4.97 32.53 16.34
N ALA A 63 -3.68 32.50 16.03
CA ALA A 63 -3.01 31.29 15.54
C ALA A 63 -3.02 30.15 16.57
N ALA A 64 -2.84 30.46 17.86
CA ALA A 64 -2.88 29.48 18.95
C ALA A 64 -4.30 28.94 19.18
N GLU A 65 -5.31 29.81 19.12
CA GLU A 65 -6.72 29.41 19.20
C GLU A 65 -7.12 28.49 18.04
N ASN A 66 -6.82 28.87 16.80
CA ASN A 66 -7.06 28.04 15.62
C ASN A 66 -6.36 26.67 15.70
N ALA A 67 -5.12 26.63 16.18
CA ALA A 67 -4.38 25.38 16.38
C ALA A 67 -5.05 24.50 17.45
N THR A 68 -5.55 25.10 18.52
CA THR A 68 -6.25 24.40 19.61
C THR A 68 -7.57 23.81 19.14
N GLU A 69 -8.37 24.58 18.43
CA GLU A 69 -9.65 24.11 17.85
C GLU A 69 -9.43 22.99 16.83
N THR A 70 -8.45 23.15 15.93
CA THR A 70 -8.10 22.13 14.94
C THR A 70 -7.67 20.84 15.63
N LEU A 71 -6.83 20.93 16.67
CA LEU A 71 -6.37 19.77 17.43
C LEU A 71 -7.53 19.07 18.17
N ALA A 72 -8.44 19.85 18.75
CA ALA A 72 -9.62 19.30 19.41
C ALA A 72 -10.53 18.55 18.41
N SER A 73 -10.77 19.15 17.24
CA SER A 73 -11.55 18.53 16.17
C SER A 73 -10.91 17.22 15.67
N LEU A 74 -9.60 17.22 15.43
CA LEU A 74 -8.85 16.01 15.01
C LEU A 74 -8.91 14.91 16.08
N ARG A 75 -8.77 15.27 17.35
CA ARG A 75 -8.88 14.30 18.46
C ARG A 75 -10.27 13.69 18.54
N ALA A 76 -11.32 14.49 18.42
CA ALA A 76 -12.70 13.99 18.40
C ALA A 76 -12.94 13.05 17.21
N GLN A 77 -12.43 13.39 16.04
CA GLN A 77 -12.50 12.53 14.86
C GLN A 77 -11.77 11.21 15.05
N TRP A 78 -10.54 11.22 15.59
CA TRP A 78 -9.80 9.98 15.87
C TRP A 78 -10.50 9.09 16.88
N GLN A 79 -11.08 9.67 17.94
CA GLN A 79 -11.86 8.90 18.91
C GLN A 79 -13.09 8.27 18.27
N ALA A 80 -13.83 9.01 17.45
CA ALA A 80 -14.98 8.49 16.73
C ALA A 80 -14.60 7.38 15.73
N ASP A 81 -13.48 7.53 15.02
CA ASP A 81 -12.99 6.52 14.07
C ASP A 81 -12.49 5.25 14.79
N SER A 82 -11.79 5.39 15.93
CA SER A 82 -11.38 4.24 16.76
C SER A 82 -12.58 3.46 17.30
N HIS A 83 -13.60 4.16 17.77
CA HIS A 83 -14.82 3.52 18.27
C HIS A 83 -15.57 2.75 17.16
N LYS A 84 -15.65 3.30 15.95
CA LYS A 84 -16.23 2.61 14.79
C LYS A 84 -15.43 1.36 14.41
N GLN A 85 -14.10 1.41 14.51
CA GLN A 85 -13.23 0.26 14.23
C GLN A 85 -13.43 -0.84 15.26
N GLU A 86 -13.42 -0.50 16.55
CA GLU A 86 -13.71 -1.45 17.63
C GLU A 86 -15.10 -2.09 17.47
N GLN A 87 -16.12 -1.29 17.18
CA GLN A 87 -17.47 -1.78 16.90
C GLN A 87 -17.50 -2.72 15.69
N ALA A 88 -16.78 -2.39 14.60
CA ALA A 88 -16.73 -3.23 13.42
C ALA A 88 -16.09 -4.60 13.70
N LEU A 89 -15.03 -4.65 14.50
CA LEU A 89 -14.39 -5.90 14.90
C LEU A 89 -15.29 -6.73 15.84
N ALA A 90 -15.99 -6.07 16.76
CA ALA A 90 -16.96 -6.72 17.65
C ALA A 90 -18.17 -7.27 16.87
N ASP A 91 -18.69 -6.53 15.89
CA ASP A 91 -19.75 -6.98 14.99
C ASP A 91 -19.33 -8.25 14.23
N LEU A 92 -18.09 -8.26 13.71
CA LEU A 92 -17.54 -9.44 13.00
C LEU A 92 -17.33 -10.62 13.96
N GLN A 93 -16.78 -10.39 15.14
CA GLN A 93 -16.64 -11.42 16.15
C GLN A 93 -17.97 -12.10 16.46
N SER A 94 -18.99 -11.31 16.74
CA SER A 94 -20.32 -11.81 17.08
C SER A 94 -20.97 -12.56 15.91
N ALA A 95 -20.95 -11.97 14.72
CA ALA A 95 -21.60 -12.54 13.55
C ALA A 95 -20.93 -13.83 13.05
N LEU A 96 -19.60 -13.89 13.09
CA LEU A 96 -18.81 -15.05 12.66
C LEU A 96 -18.54 -16.04 13.78
N GLN A 97 -19.02 -15.76 15.01
CA GLN A 97 -18.81 -16.58 16.21
C GLN A 97 -17.32 -16.84 16.50
N LEU A 98 -16.48 -15.80 16.31
CA LEU A 98 -15.05 -15.89 16.57
C LEU A 98 -14.77 -15.85 18.09
N PRO A 99 -13.71 -16.53 18.57
CA PRO A 99 -13.37 -16.53 20.00
C PRO A 99 -12.96 -15.14 20.50
N THR A 100 -12.31 -14.34 19.63
CA THR A 100 -11.86 -12.99 19.91
C THR A 100 -12.14 -12.07 18.72
N PRO A 101 -12.18 -10.73 18.90
CA PRO A 101 -12.23 -9.81 17.77
C PRO A 101 -11.05 -10.05 16.82
N PRO A 102 -11.27 -10.11 15.49
CA PRO A 102 -10.22 -10.42 14.54
C PRO A 102 -9.33 -9.19 14.31
N ASN A 103 -8.25 -9.07 15.10
CA ASN A 103 -7.33 -7.93 15.00
C ASN A 103 -6.52 -7.92 13.71
N ARG A 104 -6.11 -9.11 13.20
CA ARG A 104 -5.43 -9.25 11.92
C ARG A 104 -6.33 -10.00 10.94
N ILE A 105 -6.78 -9.29 9.92
CA ILE A 105 -7.61 -9.83 8.85
C ILE A 105 -6.79 -9.83 7.55
N GLU A 106 -6.69 -10.97 6.90
CA GLU A 106 -6.09 -11.10 5.58
C GLU A 106 -7.19 -11.34 4.54
N CYS A 107 -7.20 -10.56 3.45
CA CYS A 107 -8.13 -10.78 2.34
C CYS A 107 -7.36 -11.12 1.06
N TYR A 108 -7.90 -12.08 0.32
CA TYR A 108 -7.29 -12.63 -0.88
C TYR A 108 -8.22 -12.47 -2.08
N ASP A 109 -7.68 -11.89 -3.16
CA ASP A 109 -8.34 -11.74 -4.45
C ASP A 109 -7.44 -12.32 -5.56
N VAL A 110 -8.04 -13.04 -6.49
CA VAL A 110 -7.36 -13.54 -7.70
C VAL A 110 -7.94 -12.79 -8.89
N SER A 111 -7.05 -12.12 -9.60
CA SER A 111 -7.41 -11.33 -10.77
C SER A 111 -6.69 -11.85 -12.01
N HIS A 112 -7.41 -12.03 -13.12
CA HIS A 112 -6.87 -12.46 -14.41
C HIS A 112 -6.68 -11.30 -15.36
N THR A 113 -5.56 -11.31 -16.06
CA THR A 113 -5.36 -10.42 -17.21
C THR A 113 -5.58 -11.25 -18.47
N GLN A 114 -6.51 -10.86 -19.30
CA GLN A 114 -6.77 -11.54 -20.57
C GLN A 114 -5.46 -11.86 -21.30
N GLY A 115 -5.11 -13.15 -21.34
CA GLY A 115 -4.03 -13.71 -22.16
C GLY A 115 -2.60 -13.61 -21.59
N VAL A 116 -2.33 -13.05 -20.40
CA VAL A 116 -0.94 -12.74 -20.04
C VAL A 116 -0.45 -13.26 -18.67
N ALA A 117 -1.22 -13.18 -17.62
CA ALA A 117 -0.82 -13.71 -16.32
C ALA A 117 -1.92 -13.57 -15.25
N THR A 118 -1.96 -14.52 -14.34
CA THR A 118 -2.76 -14.46 -13.12
C THR A 118 -1.94 -13.82 -12.00
N VAL A 119 -2.56 -12.92 -11.25
CA VAL A 119 -1.95 -12.28 -10.08
C VAL A 119 -2.88 -12.43 -8.90
N GLY A 120 -2.36 -13.00 -7.81
CA GLY A 120 -3.02 -13.00 -6.52
C GLY A 120 -2.64 -11.77 -5.71
N ALA A 121 -3.61 -11.17 -5.04
CA ALA A 121 -3.45 -10.05 -4.13
C ALA A 121 -3.76 -10.49 -2.70
N MET A 122 -2.88 -10.17 -1.76
CA MET A 122 -3.09 -10.27 -0.32
C MET A 122 -3.08 -8.88 0.26
N VAL A 123 -4.17 -8.47 0.88
CA VAL A 123 -4.24 -7.26 1.70
C VAL A 123 -4.39 -7.63 3.16
N VAL A 124 -3.86 -6.81 4.03
CA VAL A 124 -3.85 -7.03 5.48
C VAL A 124 -4.47 -5.82 6.16
N PHE A 125 -5.40 -6.08 7.05
CA PHE A 125 -5.96 -5.08 7.96
C PHE A 125 -5.56 -5.45 9.39
N GLU A 126 -5.09 -4.47 10.14
CA GLU A 126 -4.78 -4.60 11.57
C GLU A 126 -5.65 -3.61 12.34
N GLN A 127 -6.36 -4.11 13.35
CA GLN A 127 -7.31 -3.31 14.14
C GLN A 127 -8.34 -2.54 13.29
N GLY A 128 -8.83 -3.15 12.21
CA GLY A 128 -9.81 -2.54 11.30
C GLY A 128 -9.25 -1.49 10.32
N VAL A 129 -7.93 -1.26 10.29
CA VAL A 129 -7.27 -0.32 9.37
C VAL A 129 -6.31 -1.02 8.39
N PRO A 130 -6.15 -0.49 7.17
CA PRO A 130 -5.27 -1.07 6.16
C PRO A 130 -3.79 -1.00 6.56
N ALA A 131 -3.11 -2.13 6.72
CA ALA A 131 -1.66 -2.25 6.95
C ALA A 131 -0.91 -2.41 5.61
N LYS A 132 -0.81 -1.33 4.82
CA LYS A 132 -0.33 -1.37 3.42
C LYS A 132 1.09 -1.89 3.25
N ASN A 133 1.96 -1.75 4.24
CA ASN A 133 3.32 -2.31 4.28
C ASN A 133 3.32 -3.84 4.29
N LEU A 134 2.23 -4.48 4.73
CA LEU A 134 2.06 -5.92 4.79
C LEU A 134 1.39 -6.52 3.54
N TYR A 135 0.94 -5.70 2.59
CA TYR A 135 0.34 -6.19 1.35
C TYR A 135 1.34 -6.94 0.49
N ARG A 136 0.91 -8.04 -0.11
CA ARG A 136 1.77 -8.85 -1.00
C ARG A 136 1.04 -9.23 -2.28
N ARG A 137 1.81 -9.38 -3.35
CA ARG A 137 1.38 -9.87 -4.65
C ARG A 137 2.03 -11.20 -4.94
N PHE A 138 1.26 -12.11 -5.50
CA PHE A 138 1.71 -13.41 -5.93
C PHE A 138 1.57 -13.48 -7.45
N ASN A 139 2.68 -13.65 -8.15
CA ASN A 139 2.62 -14.09 -9.54
C ASN A 139 2.26 -15.57 -9.49
N ILE A 140 1.14 -15.94 -10.10
CA ILE A 140 0.65 -17.30 -10.13
C ILE A 140 1.18 -17.93 -11.42
N ASP A 141 1.83 -19.07 -11.27
CA ASP A 141 2.49 -19.79 -12.36
C ASP A 141 1.66 -20.99 -12.81
N SER A 142 0.46 -21.20 -12.26
CA SER A 142 -0.44 -22.28 -12.62
C SER A 142 -0.86 -22.18 -14.09
N THR A 143 0.06 -22.56 -14.97
CA THR A 143 -0.17 -22.80 -16.40
C THR A 143 -0.79 -24.18 -16.58
N SER A 144 -1.98 -24.38 -16.09
CA SER A 144 -2.81 -25.45 -16.62
C SER A 144 -3.18 -25.03 -18.04
N ILE A 145 -2.74 -25.83 -19.01
CA ILE A 145 -3.05 -25.68 -20.43
C ILE A 145 -4.57 -25.65 -20.56
N GLY A 146 -5.16 -24.46 -20.74
CA GLY A 146 -6.60 -24.31 -20.83
C GLY A 146 -7.08 -22.94 -20.32
N ALA A 147 -8.19 -22.89 -19.65
CA ALA A 147 -8.75 -21.67 -19.07
C ALA A 147 -8.07 -21.29 -17.74
N PRO A 148 -8.10 -19.98 -17.35
CA PRO A 148 -7.65 -19.54 -16.03
C PRO A 148 -8.40 -20.32 -14.94
N ASP A 149 -7.67 -21.01 -14.06
CA ASP A 149 -8.25 -21.76 -12.94
C ASP A 149 -8.09 -20.93 -11.66
N ASP A 150 -9.18 -20.26 -11.27
CA ASP A 150 -9.26 -19.46 -10.04
C ASP A 150 -9.03 -20.30 -8.78
N PHE A 151 -9.44 -21.58 -8.84
CA PHE A 151 -9.32 -22.49 -7.70
C PHE A 151 -7.86 -22.88 -7.47
N ALA A 152 -7.17 -23.31 -8.54
CA ALA A 152 -5.75 -23.65 -8.47
C ALA A 152 -4.90 -22.41 -8.11
N SER A 153 -5.28 -21.23 -8.62
CA SER A 153 -4.60 -19.98 -8.31
C SER A 153 -4.70 -19.61 -6.83
N MET A 154 -5.89 -19.78 -6.24
CA MET A 154 -6.10 -19.53 -4.81
C MET A 154 -5.33 -20.53 -3.95
N GLU A 155 -5.36 -21.82 -4.31
CA GLU A 155 -4.59 -22.87 -3.64
C GLU A 155 -3.08 -22.59 -3.66
N GLU A 156 -2.52 -22.22 -4.81
CA GLU A 156 -1.11 -21.86 -4.95
C GLU A 156 -0.73 -20.69 -4.05
N MET A 157 -1.55 -19.61 -4.07
CA MET A 157 -1.29 -18.40 -3.30
C MET A 157 -1.25 -18.68 -1.80
N LEU A 158 -2.26 -19.36 -1.26
CA LEU A 158 -2.34 -19.70 0.17
C LEU A 158 -1.24 -20.70 0.56
N THR A 159 -0.94 -21.69 -0.28
CA THR A 159 0.18 -22.63 -0.05
C THR A 159 1.49 -21.86 0.07
N ARG A 160 1.78 -20.92 -0.81
CA ARG A 160 3.00 -20.09 -0.75
C ARG A 160 3.02 -19.18 0.48
N ARG A 161 1.86 -18.66 0.89
CA ARG A 161 1.70 -17.85 2.11
C ARG A 161 2.06 -18.65 3.36
N PHE A 162 1.50 -19.85 3.53
CA PHE A 162 1.71 -20.67 4.73
C PHE A 162 3.07 -21.36 4.75
N ARG A 163 3.66 -21.71 3.61
CA ARG A 163 5.08 -22.14 3.54
C ARG A 163 6.03 -21.06 4.06
N ARG A 164 5.78 -19.80 3.71
CA ARG A 164 6.59 -18.67 4.22
C ARG A 164 6.40 -18.45 5.72
N TRP A 165 5.19 -18.66 6.21
CA TRP A 165 4.94 -18.62 7.64
C TRP A 165 5.71 -19.72 8.37
N GLN A 166 5.67 -20.97 7.91
CA GLN A 166 6.47 -22.06 8.50
C GLN A 166 7.96 -21.72 8.49
N GLY A 167 8.50 -21.28 7.36
CA GLY A 167 9.90 -20.89 7.26
C GLY A 167 10.27 -19.71 8.17
N SER A 168 9.34 -18.80 8.47
CA SER A 168 9.59 -17.70 9.42
C SER A 168 9.71 -18.19 10.86
N GLN A 169 8.93 -19.20 11.25
CA GLN A 169 9.02 -19.81 12.59
C GLN A 169 10.37 -20.52 12.81
N GLU A 170 10.90 -21.15 11.77
CA GLU A 170 12.22 -21.81 11.81
C GLU A 170 13.36 -20.78 11.85
N THR A 171 13.18 -19.64 11.20
CA THR A 171 14.21 -18.60 11.02
C THR A 171 14.30 -17.64 12.22
N GLU A 172 13.25 -17.49 13.02
CA GLU A 172 13.30 -16.71 14.29
C GLU A 172 14.39 -17.26 15.25
N SER A 173 14.83 -18.50 15.05
CA SER A 173 15.92 -19.12 15.82
C SER A 173 17.32 -18.74 15.32
N ALA A 174 17.48 -18.02 14.21
CA ALA A 174 18.78 -17.68 13.61
C ALA A 174 19.18 -16.20 13.89
N PRO A 175 20.36 -15.93 14.49
CA PRO A 175 20.82 -14.58 14.78
C PRO A 175 21.01 -13.76 13.49
N GLY A 176 20.33 -12.59 13.37
CA GLY A 176 20.52 -11.62 12.29
C GLY A 176 19.52 -11.68 11.12
N SER A 177 18.58 -12.62 11.10
CA SER A 177 17.49 -12.67 10.13
C SER A 177 16.36 -11.69 10.52
N LYS A 178 15.90 -10.88 9.57
CA LYS A 178 14.66 -10.08 9.72
C LYS A 178 13.55 -10.80 8.95
N PRO A 179 12.65 -11.54 9.64
CA PRO A 179 11.53 -12.19 8.98
C PRO A 179 10.60 -11.14 8.33
N ASP A 180 9.99 -11.48 7.20
CA ASP A 180 8.99 -10.62 6.57
C ASP A 180 7.72 -10.60 7.41
N ALA A 181 7.47 -9.49 8.10
CA ALA A 181 6.32 -9.28 8.99
C ALA A 181 4.96 -9.62 8.33
N SER A 182 4.88 -9.62 6.99
CA SER A 182 3.66 -9.99 6.28
C SER A 182 3.30 -11.47 6.44
N PHE A 183 4.29 -12.31 6.71
CA PHE A 183 4.14 -13.76 6.77
C PHE A 183 4.43 -14.36 8.16
N SER A 184 5.01 -13.58 9.07
CA SER A 184 5.45 -14.06 10.39
C SER A 184 4.30 -14.41 11.33
N PHE A 185 3.15 -13.77 11.17
CA PHE A 185 1.98 -13.97 12.03
C PHE A 185 0.84 -14.67 11.29
N LEU A 186 0.08 -15.50 12.00
CA LEU A 186 -1.18 -16.03 11.50
C LEU A 186 -2.26 -14.95 11.55
N PRO A 187 -3.20 -14.91 10.60
CA PRO A 187 -4.37 -14.04 10.69
C PRO A 187 -5.41 -14.61 11.66
N ASP A 188 -6.14 -13.73 12.31
CA ASP A 188 -7.32 -14.08 13.13
C ASP A 188 -8.54 -14.38 12.26
N LEU A 189 -8.53 -13.92 10.99
CA LEU A 189 -9.58 -14.19 10.02
C LEU A 189 -9.00 -14.08 8.59
N ILE A 190 -9.35 -15.05 7.75
CA ILE A 190 -9.13 -14.98 6.30
C ILE A 190 -10.46 -14.71 5.61
N ILE A 191 -10.47 -13.74 4.70
CA ILE A 191 -11.58 -13.44 3.79
C ILE A 191 -11.13 -13.76 2.36
N ILE A 192 -11.91 -14.58 1.66
CA ILE A 192 -11.69 -14.90 0.25
C ILE A 192 -12.70 -14.10 -0.59
N ASP A 193 -12.22 -13.23 -1.48
CA ASP A 193 -13.08 -12.57 -2.48
C ASP A 193 -13.48 -13.58 -3.56
N GLY A 194 -14.41 -14.48 -3.17
CA GLY A 194 -14.82 -15.56 -4.01
C GLY A 194 -15.88 -16.48 -3.39
N GLY A 195 -16.47 -17.32 -4.22
CA GLY A 195 -17.54 -18.23 -3.82
C GLY A 195 -17.05 -19.51 -3.12
N LYS A 196 -18.02 -20.40 -2.85
CA LYS A 196 -17.82 -21.67 -2.11
C LYS A 196 -16.71 -22.56 -2.70
N GLY A 197 -16.51 -22.56 -4.01
CA GLY A 197 -15.49 -23.39 -4.63
C GLY A 197 -14.06 -22.93 -4.31
N GLN A 198 -13.80 -21.63 -4.32
CA GLN A 198 -12.51 -21.06 -3.90
C GLN A 198 -12.28 -21.25 -2.40
N LEU A 199 -13.34 -21.06 -1.58
CA LEU A 199 -13.29 -21.32 -0.15
C LEU A 199 -12.89 -22.77 0.16
N GLY A 200 -13.45 -23.75 -0.56
CA GLY A 200 -13.09 -25.16 -0.39
C GLY A 200 -11.59 -25.42 -0.58
N ARG A 201 -10.99 -24.82 -1.63
CA ARG A 201 -9.54 -24.96 -1.86
C ARG A 201 -8.68 -24.36 -0.77
N VAL A 202 -9.16 -23.27 -0.16
CA VAL A 202 -8.45 -22.67 0.97
C VAL A 202 -8.52 -23.56 2.20
N VAL A 203 -9.65 -24.21 2.45
CA VAL A 203 -9.79 -25.20 3.54
C VAL A 203 -8.82 -26.35 3.32
N ASP A 204 -8.75 -26.92 2.11
CA ASP A 204 -7.78 -27.99 1.78
C ASP A 204 -6.32 -27.55 2.09
N VAL A 205 -5.98 -26.27 1.84
CA VAL A 205 -4.66 -25.75 2.19
C VAL A 205 -4.49 -25.63 3.70
N LEU A 206 -5.48 -25.09 4.43
CA LEU A 206 -5.39 -24.98 5.89
C LEU A 206 -5.23 -26.35 6.56
N GLU A 207 -5.89 -27.39 6.05
CA GLU A 207 -5.75 -28.78 6.50
C GLU A 207 -4.32 -29.28 6.30
N LYS A 208 -3.71 -29.08 5.11
CA LYS A 208 -2.31 -29.46 4.81
C LYS A 208 -1.30 -28.85 5.78
N PHE A 209 -1.60 -27.67 6.35
CA PHE A 209 -0.74 -26.98 7.31
C PHE A 209 -1.17 -27.15 8.77
N ASN A 210 -2.19 -27.96 9.07
CA ASN A 210 -2.78 -28.15 10.40
C ASN A 210 -3.23 -26.81 11.04
N LEU A 211 -3.89 -25.97 10.26
CA LEU A 211 -4.34 -24.62 10.64
C LEU A 211 -5.87 -24.47 10.69
N THR A 212 -6.64 -25.48 10.38
CA THR A 212 -8.11 -25.42 10.28
C THR A 212 -8.76 -24.91 11.57
N ASP A 213 -8.27 -25.36 12.74
CA ASP A 213 -8.79 -24.93 14.04
C ASP A 213 -8.19 -23.61 14.56
N LYS A 214 -7.15 -23.10 13.87
CA LYS A 214 -6.40 -21.90 14.30
C LYS A 214 -6.73 -20.65 13.49
N VAL A 215 -7.12 -20.83 12.24
CA VAL A 215 -7.31 -19.74 11.28
C VAL A 215 -8.71 -19.84 10.68
N PRO A 216 -9.68 -19.10 11.22
CA PRO A 216 -11.01 -18.99 10.64
C PRO A 216 -10.94 -18.44 9.21
N VAL A 217 -11.72 -19.02 8.31
CA VAL A 217 -11.80 -18.58 6.91
C VAL A 217 -13.25 -18.45 6.47
N VAL A 218 -13.55 -17.41 5.69
CA VAL A 218 -14.85 -17.19 5.07
C VAL A 218 -14.70 -16.79 3.61
N GLY A 219 -15.69 -17.16 2.79
CA GLY A 219 -15.82 -16.67 1.41
C GLY A 219 -16.80 -15.52 1.35
N LEU A 220 -16.58 -14.56 0.46
CA LEU A 220 -17.44 -13.41 0.25
C LEU A 220 -17.92 -13.38 -1.21
N ALA A 221 -19.24 -13.49 -1.43
CA ALA A 221 -19.83 -13.41 -2.77
C ALA A 221 -20.17 -11.97 -3.15
N LYS A 222 -19.91 -11.63 -4.43
CA LYS A 222 -19.96 -10.25 -4.97
C LYS A 222 -21.33 -9.59 -5.01
N GLN A 223 -22.42 -10.35 -5.19
CA GLN A 223 -23.73 -9.74 -5.52
C GLN A 223 -24.50 -9.24 -4.30
N GLN A 224 -24.44 -9.94 -3.16
CA GLN A 224 -25.25 -9.62 -1.98
C GLN A 224 -24.43 -9.52 -0.69
N GLU A 225 -23.10 -9.49 -0.79
CA GLU A 225 -22.21 -9.49 0.37
C GLU A 225 -22.44 -10.70 1.31
N GLU A 226 -22.82 -11.84 0.69
CA GLU A 226 -23.06 -13.08 1.42
C GLU A 226 -21.74 -13.68 1.89
N ILE A 227 -21.68 -13.99 3.17
CA ILE A 227 -20.55 -14.66 3.81
C ILE A 227 -20.81 -16.15 3.84
N PHE A 228 -19.92 -16.93 3.24
CA PHE A 228 -19.97 -18.39 3.24
C PHE A 228 -18.97 -18.97 4.22
N PHE A 229 -19.42 -19.95 4.99
CA PHE A 229 -18.58 -20.73 5.90
C PHE A 229 -18.13 -22.04 5.24
N PRO A 230 -16.96 -22.57 5.66
CA PRO A 230 -16.56 -23.93 5.28
C PRO A 230 -17.63 -24.96 5.64
N HIS A 231 -17.87 -25.89 4.74
CA HIS A 231 -18.78 -27.02 4.95
C HIS A 231 -20.25 -26.66 5.32
N LYS A 232 -20.65 -25.38 5.17
CA LYS A 232 -22.05 -24.98 5.37
C LYS A 232 -22.73 -24.62 4.05
N SER A 233 -23.99 -25.03 3.91
CA SER A 233 -24.82 -24.65 2.76
C SER A 233 -25.32 -23.21 2.86
N ASP A 234 -25.60 -22.77 4.08
CA ASP A 234 -26.23 -21.49 4.35
C ASP A 234 -25.20 -20.35 4.39
N SER A 235 -25.59 -19.22 3.84
CA SER A 235 -24.81 -17.99 3.89
C SER A 235 -25.28 -17.10 5.04
N LEU A 236 -24.38 -16.26 5.53
CA LEU A 236 -24.66 -15.22 6.50
C LEU A 236 -24.72 -13.86 5.80
N MET A 237 -25.76 -13.09 6.08
CA MET A 237 -25.84 -11.68 5.70
C MET A 237 -25.70 -10.80 6.92
N LEU A 238 -24.74 -9.90 6.92
CA LEU A 238 -24.59 -8.91 7.97
C LEU A 238 -25.68 -7.83 7.87
N PRO A 239 -26.15 -7.25 8.98
CA PRO A 239 -27.12 -6.16 8.94
C PRO A 239 -26.60 -4.99 8.10
N ARG A 240 -27.46 -4.39 7.25
CA ARG A 240 -27.06 -3.35 6.27
C ARG A 240 -26.39 -2.10 6.86
N HIS A 241 -26.61 -1.84 8.16
CA HIS A 241 -26.06 -0.69 8.87
C HIS A 241 -24.99 -1.05 9.90
N SER A 242 -24.51 -2.31 9.91
CA SER A 242 -23.47 -2.72 10.86
C SER A 242 -22.09 -2.18 10.41
N GLN A 243 -21.28 -1.80 11.39
CA GLN A 243 -19.90 -1.40 11.13
C GLN A 243 -19.07 -2.59 10.60
N GLY A 244 -19.43 -3.82 11.01
CA GLY A 244 -18.83 -5.06 10.48
C GLY A 244 -19.03 -5.22 8.98
N LEU A 245 -20.22 -4.94 8.44
CA LEU A 245 -20.46 -4.98 7.00
C LEU A 245 -19.60 -3.94 6.26
N TYR A 246 -19.56 -2.70 6.74
CA TYR A 246 -18.72 -1.66 6.15
C TYR A 246 -17.24 -2.02 6.16
N LEU A 247 -16.76 -2.69 7.22
CA LEU A 247 -15.39 -3.16 7.28
C LEU A 247 -15.12 -4.25 6.24
N VAL A 248 -15.98 -5.24 6.09
CA VAL A 248 -15.85 -6.32 5.10
C VAL A 248 -15.83 -5.74 3.67
N GLN A 249 -16.73 -4.80 3.37
CA GLN A 249 -16.75 -4.10 2.08
C GLN A 249 -15.44 -3.36 1.80
N ARG A 250 -14.94 -2.60 2.76
CA ARG A 250 -13.65 -1.90 2.63
C ARG A 250 -12.48 -2.85 2.40
N ILE A 251 -12.46 -3.98 3.11
CA ILE A 251 -11.41 -5.00 2.95
C ILE A 251 -11.45 -5.59 1.54
N ARG A 252 -12.62 -5.99 1.05
CA ARG A 252 -12.81 -6.51 -0.30
C ARG A 252 -12.42 -5.49 -1.37
N ASP A 253 -12.96 -4.28 -1.27
CA ASP A 253 -12.69 -3.22 -2.27
C ASP A 253 -11.20 -2.89 -2.32
N GLU A 254 -10.51 -2.93 -1.19
CA GLU A 254 -9.07 -2.71 -1.11
C GLU A 254 -8.28 -3.89 -1.74
N ALA A 255 -8.70 -5.14 -1.54
CA ALA A 255 -8.09 -6.31 -2.18
C ALA A 255 -8.23 -6.22 -3.71
N HIS A 256 -9.43 -5.92 -4.18
CA HIS A 256 -9.72 -5.74 -5.60
C HIS A 256 -8.94 -4.55 -6.20
N ARG A 257 -8.91 -3.38 -5.54
CA ARG A 257 -8.14 -2.21 -5.94
C ARG A 257 -6.64 -2.53 -6.04
N PHE A 258 -6.11 -3.26 -5.07
CA PHE A 258 -4.68 -3.64 -5.04
C PHE A 258 -4.35 -4.64 -6.15
N GLY A 259 -5.24 -5.60 -6.42
CA GLY A 259 -5.16 -6.55 -7.55
C GLY A 259 -5.13 -5.83 -8.90
N ILE A 260 -6.12 -4.98 -9.19
CA ILE A 260 -6.21 -4.21 -10.45
C ILE A 260 -4.99 -3.32 -10.68
N THR A 261 -4.48 -2.67 -9.63
CA THR A 261 -3.30 -1.79 -9.76
C THR A 261 -2.07 -2.57 -10.22
N ALA A 262 -1.93 -3.85 -9.84
CA ALA A 262 -0.89 -4.74 -10.34
C ALA A 262 -1.00 -4.97 -11.85
N HIS A 263 -2.22 -5.22 -12.32
CA HIS A 263 -2.49 -5.44 -13.74
C HIS A 263 -2.15 -4.23 -14.59
N ARG A 264 -2.54 -3.02 -14.17
CA ARG A 264 -2.20 -1.78 -14.87
C ARG A 264 -0.69 -1.60 -15.02
N LYS A 265 0.09 -1.82 -13.95
CA LYS A 265 1.57 -1.76 -13.99
C LYS A 265 2.17 -2.83 -14.90
N LYS A 266 1.65 -4.06 -14.87
CA LYS A 266 2.16 -5.16 -15.70
C LYS A 266 1.79 -4.96 -17.18
N ARG A 267 0.56 -4.52 -17.47
CA ARG A 267 0.10 -4.18 -18.83
C ARG A 267 0.90 -3.02 -19.42
N SER A 268 1.12 -1.95 -18.66
CA SER A 268 1.97 -0.83 -19.10
C SER A 268 3.38 -1.30 -19.42
N LYS A 269 4.00 -2.13 -18.58
CA LYS A 269 5.34 -2.69 -18.87
C LYS A 269 5.36 -3.62 -20.08
N LEU A 270 4.34 -4.44 -20.29
CA LEU A 270 4.26 -5.35 -21.43
C LEU A 270 3.92 -4.58 -22.71
N GLY A 271 3.01 -3.61 -22.67
CA GLY A 271 2.72 -2.74 -23.79
C GLY A 271 3.92 -1.92 -24.23
N MET A 272 4.68 -1.35 -23.27
CA MET A 272 5.94 -0.67 -23.53
C MET A 272 7.00 -1.61 -24.13
N ALA A 273 7.08 -2.86 -23.61
CA ALA A 273 8.01 -3.86 -24.14
C ALA A 273 7.64 -4.25 -25.58
N SER A 274 6.35 -4.49 -25.84
CA SER A 274 5.84 -4.88 -27.16
C SER A 274 6.05 -3.79 -28.23
N GLN A 275 5.88 -2.51 -27.89
CA GLN A 275 6.14 -1.41 -28.83
C GLN A 275 7.62 -1.32 -29.23
N LEU A 276 8.53 -1.56 -28.28
CA LEU A 276 9.96 -1.56 -28.59
C LEU A 276 10.43 -2.86 -29.26
N ASP A 277 9.77 -3.99 -29.00
CA ASP A 277 10.09 -5.28 -29.63
C ASP A 277 9.73 -5.33 -31.14
N SER A 278 8.79 -4.51 -31.57
CA SER A 278 8.43 -4.39 -32.98
C SER A 278 9.44 -3.60 -33.80
N ILE A 279 10.40 -2.90 -33.16
CA ILE A 279 11.37 -2.06 -33.85
C ILE A 279 12.57 -2.91 -34.30
N PRO A 280 12.90 -2.94 -35.59
CA PRO A 280 14.05 -3.64 -36.11
C PRO A 280 15.36 -3.20 -35.42
N GLY A 281 16.12 -4.19 -34.94
CA GLY A 281 17.40 -3.91 -34.25
C GLY A 281 17.28 -3.65 -32.73
N ILE A 282 16.07 -3.63 -32.15
CA ILE A 282 15.86 -3.49 -30.72
C ILE A 282 15.53 -4.86 -30.10
N GLY A 283 16.57 -5.55 -29.63
CA GLY A 283 16.42 -6.78 -28.87
C GLY A 283 16.24 -6.54 -27.36
N PRO A 284 16.03 -7.62 -26.57
CA PRO A 284 15.75 -7.52 -25.13
C PRO A 284 16.77 -6.70 -24.34
N THR A 285 18.04 -6.79 -24.70
CA THR A 285 19.13 -6.06 -24.02
C THR A 285 19.03 -4.54 -24.25
N ARG A 286 18.86 -4.12 -25.51
CA ARG A 286 18.72 -2.70 -25.86
C ARG A 286 17.43 -2.10 -25.29
N ARG A 287 16.33 -2.83 -25.38
CA ARG A 287 15.05 -2.45 -24.76
C ARG A 287 15.21 -2.19 -23.26
N LYS A 288 15.87 -3.12 -22.53
CA LYS A 288 16.10 -2.97 -21.08
C LYS A 288 16.96 -1.75 -20.76
N ALA A 289 18.00 -1.49 -21.58
CA ALA A 289 18.86 -0.33 -21.41
C ALA A 289 18.10 0.99 -21.66
N LEU A 290 17.33 1.08 -22.74
CA LEU A 290 16.50 2.23 -23.08
C LEU A 290 15.45 2.53 -21.99
N LEU A 291 14.69 1.52 -21.56
CA LEU A 291 13.69 1.69 -20.49
C LEU A 291 14.31 2.03 -19.14
N LYS A 292 15.52 1.54 -18.85
CA LYS A 292 16.26 1.91 -17.64
C LYS A 292 16.72 3.37 -17.68
N HIS A 293 17.12 3.88 -18.84
CA HIS A 293 17.63 5.23 -19.00
C HIS A 293 16.51 6.28 -19.05
N PHE A 294 15.49 6.06 -19.89
CA PHE A 294 14.42 7.03 -20.13
C PHE A 294 13.17 6.83 -19.27
N GLY A 295 12.95 5.62 -18.74
CA GLY A 295 11.83 5.28 -17.86
C GLY A 295 10.50 5.00 -18.58
N SER A 296 10.23 5.59 -19.75
CA SER A 296 8.99 5.36 -20.54
C SER A 296 9.25 5.41 -22.03
N VAL A 297 8.33 4.81 -22.84
CA VAL A 297 8.40 4.87 -24.31
C VAL A 297 8.14 6.27 -24.81
N ASP A 298 7.29 7.04 -24.15
CA ASP A 298 7.03 8.43 -24.54
C ASP A 298 8.29 9.28 -24.43
N LYS A 299 9.09 9.13 -23.38
CA LYS A 299 10.39 9.79 -23.24
C LYS A 299 11.41 9.30 -24.27
N ILE A 300 11.37 8.02 -24.66
CA ILE A 300 12.20 7.48 -25.74
C ILE A 300 11.78 8.10 -27.08
N ARG A 301 10.51 8.31 -27.32
CA ARG A 301 9.98 9.00 -28.52
C ARG A 301 10.44 10.45 -28.58
N GLU A 302 10.38 11.17 -27.47
CA GLU A 302 10.77 12.59 -27.38
C GLU A 302 12.29 12.80 -27.45
N ALA A 303 13.09 11.79 -27.05
CA ALA A 303 14.56 11.90 -26.97
C ALA A 303 15.19 12.15 -28.34
N SER A 304 16.25 12.92 -28.39
CA SER A 304 17.04 13.18 -29.62
C SER A 304 17.83 11.94 -30.05
N LEU A 305 18.32 11.92 -31.32
CA LEU A 305 19.18 10.84 -31.81
C LEU A 305 20.47 10.72 -30.97
N GLU A 306 21.00 11.87 -30.51
CA GLU A 306 22.21 11.92 -29.70
C GLU A 306 21.98 11.28 -28.33
N GLU A 307 20.86 11.61 -27.67
CA GLU A 307 20.47 11.02 -26.37
C GLU A 307 20.21 9.51 -26.49
N LEU A 308 19.57 9.07 -27.56
CA LEU A 308 19.35 7.64 -27.81
C LEU A 308 20.66 6.87 -28.01
N THR A 309 21.60 7.44 -28.75
CA THR A 309 22.92 6.80 -28.98
C THR A 309 23.85 6.85 -27.78
N ALA A 310 23.61 7.74 -26.81
CA ALA A 310 24.32 7.75 -25.52
C ALA A 310 24.01 6.56 -24.65
N VAL A 311 22.88 5.85 -24.91
CA VAL A 311 22.52 4.66 -24.16
C VAL A 311 23.39 3.47 -24.54
N GLN A 312 24.01 2.83 -23.56
CA GLN A 312 24.91 1.71 -23.79
C GLN A 312 24.28 0.60 -24.65
N GLY A 313 24.91 0.26 -25.76
CA GLY A 313 24.47 -0.78 -26.69
C GLY A 313 23.50 -0.31 -27.77
N VAL A 314 23.09 0.95 -27.79
CA VAL A 314 22.27 1.52 -28.87
C VAL A 314 23.17 2.10 -29.94
N THR A 315 23.10 1.59 -31.17
CA THR A 315 23.83 2.09 -32.33
C THR A 315 23.04 3.20 -33.01
N LYS A 316 23.71 4.02 -33.86
CA LYS A 316 23.05 5.07 -34.63
C LYS A 316 21.90 4.52 -35.49
N SER A 317 22.11 3.41 -36.17
CA SER A 317 21.07 2.74 -36.95
C SER A 317 19.86 2.28 -36.07
N ALA A 318 20.11 1.81 -34.85
CA ALA A 318 19.03 1.45 -33.91
C ALA A 318 18.27 2.70 -33.40
N ALA A 319 18.96 3.81 -33.16
CA ALA A 319 18.33 5.09 -32.79
C ALA A 319 17.47 5.65 -33.91
N GLU A 320 17.95 5.59 -35.17
CA GLU A 320 17.16 5.96 -36.35
C GLU A 320 15.92 5.09 -36.54
N SER A 321 16.06 3.78 -36.33
CA SER A 321 14.89 2.84 -36.33
C SER A 321 13.88 3.16 -35.25
N ILE A 322 14.31 3.55 -34.04
CA ILE A 322 13.42 3.97 -32.95
C ILE A 322 12.62 5.20 -33.38
N LYS A 323 13.28 6.22 -33.92
CA LYS A 323 12.61 7.44 -34.39
C LYS A 323 11.57 7.14 -35.45
N ALA A 324 11.95 6.38 -36.48
CA ALA A 324 11.06 6.05 -37.58
C ALA A 324 9.83 5.22 -37.22
N HIS A 325 9.88 4.48 -36.10
CA HIS A 325 8.75 3.62 -35.68
C HIS A 325 7.92 4.22 -34.55
N LEU A 326 8.41 5.19 -33.80
CA LEU A 326 7.71 5.83 -32.68
C LEU A 326 7.15 7.23 -33.01
N GLU A 327 7.54 7.83 -34.16
CA GLU A 327 6.88 9.01 -34.71
C GLU A 327 5.51 8.64 -35.28
#